data_fdfe5ee3ce74c858d83526ee8658abe7
#
_entry.id   fdfe5ee3ce74c858d83526ee8658abe7
#
_cell.length_a   1.000
_cell.length_b   1.000
_cell.length_c   1.000
_cell.angle_alpha   90.00
_cell.angle_beta   90.00
_cell.angle_gamma   90.00
#
_symmetry.space_group_name_H-M   'P 1'
#
loop_
_entity.id
_entity.type
_entity.pdbx_description
1 polymer ?
#
loop_
_entity_poly.entity_id
_entity_poly.type
_entity_poly.pdbx_seq_one_letter_code
_entity_poly.pdbx_strand_id
1 'polypeptide(L)'
;MIAKIKSKFQSENNKKITSNFIALSILHATNILLPLITFPYLVRVLGIEMFGLIAFSQAFLIYFSLIADYGFNLSGIREVSVNKYKQNKLIQVFNSIMIARLILTVFGFIILTLIVFSFEKFSKDWELYLLSYGVVIGTFLFPSWFFQGIEKMKYITILNVISKSIFTIAILILVNKPSDFLLVPLFNSLGYIFIGFISLYIIKRDFNIKFEIQKIKRIKVQFIKGWHLFVSRISISLYTATNTFLLGIFTDNTIVGYYAIAEKAVRVFTFLFTPFNQSIYPHIVYLMKTKKNEGINFVKNSLSKIFILSFILSILTFLFAENIFQIIFGNHTISSVDVFLILIPIILINPISSIIYNIYLPSIKKDKFLSYSTIFGVIFNFILLIILYQIIDSKLIATAISLSITEISLFVIGLVIFIKTNKEIKDNK
;
A
#
# COMPACT_ATOMS: atom_id res chain seq x y z
N MET A 1 17.75 -26.29 35.69
CA MET A 1 16.50 -25.50 35.77
C MET A 1 16.55 -24.28 34.85
N ILE A 2 17.56 -23.44 34.87
CA ILE A 2 17.72 -22.22 34.05
C ILE A 2 17.74 -22.52 32.53
N ALA A 3 18.47 -23.60 32.09
CA ALA A 3 18.53 -23.99 30.69
C ALA A 3 17.15 -24.43 30.13
N LYS A 4 16.34 -25.12 30.92
CA LYS A 4 15.00 -25.59 30.57
C LYS A 4 13.99 -24.44 30.50
N ILE A 5 14.16 -23.39 31.31
CA ILE A 5 13.40 -22.15 31.27
C ILE A 5 13.78 -21.35 30.01
N LYS A 6 15.07 -21.25 29.69
CA LYS A 6 15.59 -20.54 28.52
C LYS A 6 15.15 -21.19 27.21
N SER A 7 15.16 -22.54 27.12
CA SER A 7 14.68 -23.29 25.97
C SER A 7 13.15 -23.16 25.78
N LYS A 8 12.38 -23.17 26.88
CA LYS A 8 10.92 -22.97 26.83
C LYS A 8 10.54 -21.55 26.37
N PHE A 9 11.24 -20.53 26.89
CA PHE A 9 11.09 -19.13 26.46
C PHE A 9 11.43 -18.95 24.95
N GLN A 10 12.50 -19.59 24.50
CA GLN A 10 12.94 -19.57 23.12
C GLN A 10 11.94 -20.30 22.19
N SER A 11 11.38 -21.43 22.64
CA SER A 11 10.33 -22.17 21.94
C SER A 11 9.00 -21.38 21.84
N GLU A 12 8.57 -20.71 22.92
CA GLU A 12 7.36 -19.88 22.93
C GLU A 12 7.53 -18.63 22.02
N ASN A 13 8.71 -18.01 22.03
CA ASN A 13 9.00 -16.86 21.19
C ASN A 13 9.02 -17.26 19.69
N ASN A 14 9.61 -18.42 19.37
CA ASN A 14 9.60 -18.94 18.00
C ASN A 14 8.19 -19.29 17.52
N LYS A 15 7.35 -19.93 18.37
CA LYS A 15 5.94 -20.20 18.04
C LYS A 15 5.16 -18.92 17.74
N LYS A 16 5.40 -17.86 18.52
CA LYS A 16 4.75 -16.56 18.34
C LYS A 16 5.17 -15.89 17.04
N ILE A 17 6.47 -15.89 16.74
CA ILE A 17 7.01 -15.34 15.48
C ILE A 17 6.44 -16.08 14.29
N THR A 18 6.44 -17.43 14.31
CA THR A 18 5.87 -18.26 13.24
C THR A 18 4.38 -18.00 13.06
N SER A 19 3.62 -17.92 14.17
CA SER A 19 2.18 -17.62 14.11
C SER A 19 1.87 -16.25 13.52
N ASN A 20 2.66 -15.23 13.88
CA ASN A 20 2.52 -13.88 13.31
C ASN A 20 2.91 -13.84 11.84
N PHE A 21 3.95 -14.58 11.45
CA PHE A 21 4.36 -14.69 10.03
C PHE A 21 3.26 -15.33 9.19
N ILE A 22 2.70 -16.46 9.61
CA ILE A 22 1.59 -17.12 8.91
C ILE A 22 0.39 -16.18 8.81
N ALA A 23 0.03 -15.50 9.90
CA ALA A 23 -1.08 -14.56 9.91
C ALA A 23 -0.89 -13.43 8.88
N LEU A 24 0.29 -12.81 8.85
CA LEU A 24 0.59 -11.77 7.85
C LEU A 24 0.63 -12.31 6.42
N SER A 25 1.13 -13.53 6.22
CA SER A 25 1.12 -14.17 4.89
C SER A 25 -0.30 -14.41 4.36
N ILE A 26 -1.21 -14.88 5.21
CA ILE A 26 -2.63 -15.03 4.87
C ILE A 26 -3.25 -13.65 4.54
N LEU A 27 -2.95 -12.63 5.34
CA LEU A 27 -3.42 -11.27 5.07
C LEU A 27 -2.94 -10.76 3.72
N HIS A 28 -1.66 -10.96 3.39
CA HIS A 28 -1.09 -10.57 2.09
C HIS A 28 -1.74 -11.34 0.93
N ALA A 29 -1.90 -12.66 1.07
CA ALA A 29 -2.59 -13.46 0.06
C ALA A 29 -4.02 -12.97 -0.19
N THR A 30 -4.78 -12.70 0.87
CA THR A 30 -6.14 -12.15 0.78
C THR A 30 -6.16 -10.79 0.08
N ASN A 31 -5.21 -9.92 0.38
CA ASN A 31 -5.09 -8.59 -0.23
C ASN A 31 -4.75 -8.63 -1.73
N ILE A 32 -4.25 -9.75 -2.23
CA ILE A 32 -3.95 -9.96 -3.66
C ILE A 32 -5.10 -10.71 -4.34
N LEU A 33 -5.56 -11.82 -3.75
CA LEU A 33 -6.54 -12.71 -4.39
C LEU A 33 -7.93 -12.08 -4.50
N LEU A 34 -8.42 -11.40 -3.45
CA LEU A 34 -9.76 -10.81 -3.50
C LEU A 34 -9.87 -9.70 -4.57
N PRO A 35 -8.96 -8.73 -4.67
CA PRO A 35 -8.97 -7.78 -5.78
C PRO A 35 -8.83 -8.43 -7.16
N LEU A 36 -8.05 -9.52 -7.28
CA LEU A 36 -7.86 -10.23 -8.54
C LEU A 36 -9.19 -10.79 -9.08
N ILE A 37 -10.13 -11.15 -8.20
CA ILE A 37 -11.46 -11.60 -8.56
C ILE A 37 -12.41 -10.41 -8.78
N THR A 38 -12.37 -9.42 -7.87
CA THR A 38 -13.33 -8.30 -7.91
C THR A 38 -13.09 -7.33 -9.04
N PHE A 39 -11.84 -7.03 -9.40
CA PHE A 39 -11.56 -6.03 -10.44
C PHE A 39 -12.08 -6.44 -11.81
N PRO A 40 -11.81 -7.66 -12.32
CA PRO A 40 -12.39 -8.09 -13.60
C PRO A 40 -13.92 -8.08 -13.58
N TYR A 41 -14.51 -8.54 -12.48
CA TYR A 41 -15.95 -8.52 -12.31
C TYR A 41 -16.52 -7.11 -12.41
N LEU A 42 -15.96 -6.16 -11.65
CA LEU A 42 -16.43 -4.78 -11.64
C LEU A 42 -16.26 -4.10 -13.00
N VAL A 43 -15.15 -4.34 -13.71
CA VAL A 43 -14.94 -3.79 -15.05
C VAL A 43 -16.01 -4.30 -16.03
N ARG A 44 -16.37 -5.58 -15.96
CA ARG A 44 -17.38 -6.18 -16.85
C ARG A 44 -18.80 -5.73 -16.53
N VAL A 45 -19.13 -5.58 -15.23
CA VAL A 45 -20.49 -5.26 -14.79
C VAL A 45 -20.77 -3.76 -14.82
N LEU A 46 -19.85 -2.96 -14.33
CA LEU A 46 -19.99 -1.51 -14.23
C LEU A 46 -19.61 -0.77 -15.52
N GLY A 47 -18.77 -1.41 -16.35
CA GLY A 47 -18.12 -0.75 -17.48
C GLY A 47 -16.94 0.12 -17.06
N ILE A 48 -16.20 0.58 -18.06
CA ILE A 48 -14.93 1.28 -17.88
C ILE A 48 -15.11 2.64 -17.21
N GLU A 49 -16.17 3.37 -17.58
CA GLU A 49 -16.45 4.72 -17.05
C GLU A 49 -16.71 4.70 -15.54
N MET A 50 -17.64 3.87 -15.07
CA MET A 50 -17.96 3.78 -13.63
C MET A 50 -16.80 3.19 -12.84
N PHE A 51 -16.06 2.24 -13.40
CA PHE A 51 -14.85 1.71 -12.79
C PHE A 51 -13.77 2.81 -12.68
N GLY A 52 -13.61 3.66 -13.70
CA GLY A 52 -12.70 4.80 -13.70
C GLY A 52 -13.08 5.84 -12.65
N LEU A 53 -14.36 6.16 -12.53
CA LEU A 53 -14.89 7.07 -11.51
C LEU A 53 -14.58 6.56 -10.08
N ILE A 54 -14.77 5.25 -9.84
CA ILE A 54 -14.41 4.63 -8.56
C ILE A 54 -12.89 4.70 -8.35
N ALA A 55 -12.07 4.43 -9.37
CA ALA A 55 -10.62 4.49 -9.27
C ALA A 55 -10.12 5.91 -8.99
N PHE A 56 -10.72 6.93 -9.62
CA PHE A 56 -10.44 8.33 -9.35
C PHE A 56 -10.78 8.72 -7.90
N SER A 57 -11.97 8.33 -7.45
CA SER A 57 -12.37 8.55 -6.05
C SER A 57 -11.40 7.90 -5.06
N GLN A 58 -11.00 6.65 -5.32
CA GLN A 58 -10.01 5.95 -4.49
C GLN A 58 -8.66 6.68 -4.46
N ALA A 59 -8.16 7.14 -5.61
CA ALA A 59 -6.92 7.90 -5.71
C ALA A 59 -6.99 9.22 -4.93
N PHE A 60 -8.12 9.91 -4.99
CA PHE A 60 -8.37 11.14 -4.23
C PHE A 60 -8.39 10.88 -2.72
N LEU A 61 -9.07 9.83 -2.27
CA LEU A 61 -9.20 9.49 -0.84
C LEU A 61 -7.93 8.96 -0.18
N ILE A 62 -6.94 8.53 -0.96
CA ILE A 62 -5.62 8.16 -0.41
C ILE A 62 -5.01 9.34 0.36
N TYR A 63 -5.14 10.57 -0.13
CA TYR A 63 -4.60 11.76 0.55
C TYR A 63 -5.23 11.98 1.93
N PHE A 64 -6.55 11.82 2.04
CA PHE A 64 -7.27 11.92 3.32
C PHE A 64 -6.91 10.78 4.28
N SER A 65 -6.72 9.57 3.74
CA SER A 65 -6.26 8.43 4.53
C SER A 65 -4.86 8.66 5.12
N LEU A 66 -3.96 9.29 4.35
CA LEU A 66 -2.62 9.66 4.81
C LEU A 66 -2.67 10.73 5.89
N ILE A 67 -3.50 11.76 5.72
CA ILE A 67 -3.71 12.79 6.74
C ILE A 67 -4.24 12.17 8.03
N ALA A 68 -5.26 11.31 7.94
CA ALA A 68 -5.85 10.63 9.10
C ALA A 68 -4.87 9.67 9.80
N ASP A 69 -3.97 9.02 9.05
CA ASP A 69 -2.91 8.16 9.61
C ASP A 69 -1.76 8.94 10.23
N TYR A 70 -1.35 10.05 9.63
CA TYR A 70 -0.27 10.94 10.12
C TYR A 70 0.99 10.21 10.62
N GLY A 71 1.28 9.02 10.09
CA GLY A 71 2.38 8.18 10.54
C GLY A 71 2.17 7.49 11.90
N PHE A 72 0.97 7.60 12.47
CA PHE A 72 0.63 6.95 13.74
C PHE A 72 0.68 5.44 13.68
N ASN A 73 0.53 4.83 12.50
CA ASN A 73 0.72 3.39 12.35
C ASN A 73 2.14 2.96 12.78
N LEU A 74 3.18 3.71 12.44
CA LEU A 74 4.55 3.37 12.83
C LEU A 74 4.93 3.87 14.22
N SER A 75 4.60 5.14 14.55
CA SER A 75 4.89 5.69 15.87
C SER A 75 4.10 4.97 16.97
N GLY A 76 2.85 4.61 16.70
CA GLY A 76 1.98 3.87 17.62
C GLY A 76 2.51 2.46 17.91
N ILE A 77 2.96 1.72 16.89
CA ILE A 77 3.59 0.41 17.09
C ILE A 77 4.76 0.53 18.07
N ARG A 78 5.64 1.51 17.85
CA ARG A 78 6.81 1.76 18.71
C ARG A 78 6.40 2.09 20.15
N GLU A 79 5.46 3.03 20.33
CA GLU A 79 5.00 3.49 21.65
C GLU A 79 4.30 2.35 22.43
N VAL A 80 3.45 1.58 21.75
CA VAL A 80 2.76 0.42 22.35
C VAL A 80 3.75 -0.66 22.72
N SER A 81 4.68 -1.01 21.84
CA SER A 81 5.68 -2.04 22.09
C SER A 81 6.55 -1.75 23.33
N VAL A 82 6.98 -0.49 23.47
CA VAL A 82 7.79 -0.05 24.64
C VAL A 82 6.97 -0.05 25.93
N ASN A 83 5.67 0.21 25.84
CA ASN A 83 4.80 0.36 27.03
C ASN A 83 3.87 -0.83 27.27
N LYS A 84 4.00 -1.94 26.54
CA LYS A 84 3.07 -3.08 26.56
C LYS A 84 2.81 -3.70 27.94
N TYR A 85 3.75 -3.57 28.88
CA TYR A 85 3.62 -4.06 30.24
C TYR A 85 3.22 -2.97 31.27
N LYS A 86 2.97 -1.74 30.82
CA LYS A 86 2.61 -0.60 31.68
C LYS A 86 1.19 -0.13 31.35
N GLN A 87 0.18 -0.77 31.93
CA GLN A 87 -1.24 -0.58 31.60
C GLN A 87 -1.67 0.89 31.52
N ASN A 88 -1.36 1.70 32.53
CA ASN A 88 -1.75 3.12 32.57
C ASN A 88 -1.10 3.92 31.44
N LYS A 89 0.16 3.61 31.08
CA LYS A 89 0.82 4.29 29.94
C LYS A 89 0.27 3.80 28.61
N LEU A 90 -0.07 2.52 28.50
CA LEU A 90 -0.68 1.93 27.32
C LEU A 90 -2.04 2.60 27.04
N ILE A 91 -2.88 2.77 28.06
CA ILE A 91 -4.16 3.50 27.98
C ILE A 91 -3.93 4.95 27.51
N GLN A 92 -2.95 5.65 28.09
CA GLN A 92 -2.64 7.03 27.72
C GLN A 92 -2.17 7.15 26.25
N VAL A 93 -1.26 6.27 25.81
CA VAL A 93 -0.75 6.25 24.44
C VAL A 93 -1.88 5.95 23.47
N PHE A 94 -2.68 4.89 23.73
CA PHE A 94 -3.80 4.50 22.89
C PHE A 94 -4.77 5.65 22.69
N ASN A 95 -5.29 6.23 23.78
CA ASN A 95 -6.26 7.30 23.70
C ASN A 95 -5.70 8.58 23.08
N SER A 96 -4.43 8.94 23.36
CA SER A 96 -3.80 10.12 22.75
C SER A 96 -3.70 10.00 21.22
N ILE A 97 -3.35 8.82 20.71
CA ILE A 97 -3.28 8.56 19.26
C ILE A 97 -4.70 8.51 18.67
N MET A 98 -5.65 7.83 19.32
CA MET A 98 -7.03 7.75 18.82
C MET A 98 -7.69 9.12 18.73
N ILE A 99 -7.50 10.00 19.73
CA ILE A 99 -8.01 11.38 19.70
C ILE A 99 -7.33 12.19 18.59
N ALA A 100 -6.00 12.07 18.43
CA ALA A 100 -5.29 12.75 17.35
C ALA A 100 -5.81 12.32 15.96
N ARG A 101 -6.01 11.01 15.75
CA ARG A 101 -6.57 10.47 14.50
C ARG A 101 -8.03 10.91 14.29
N LEU A 102 -8.83 10.96 15.35
CA LEU A 102 -10.21 11.46 15.26
C LEU A 102 -10.23 12.91 14.76
N ILE A 103 -9.41 13.78 15.37
CA ILE A 103 -9.32 15.20 14.97
C ILE A 103 -8.94 15.31 13.48
N LEU A 104 -7.94 14.55 13.03
CA LEU A 104 -7.53 14.58 11.62
C LEU A 104 -8.58 13.98 10.67
N THR A 105 -9.31 12.94 11.10
CA THR A 105 -10.39 12.36 10.32
C THR A 105 -11.56 13.35 10.19
N VAL A 106 -11.96 14.02 11.27
CA VAL A 106 -13.01 15.05 11.19
C VAL A 106 -12.57 16.24 10.35
N PHE A 107 -11.35 16.72 10.52
CA PHE A 107 -10.79 17.80 9.72
C PHE A 107 -10.72 17.42 8.24
N GLY A 108 -10.24 16.21 7.93
CA GLY A 108 -10.24 15.68 6.57
C GLY A 108 -11.64 15.57 5.96
N PHE A 109 -12.65 15.18 6.75
CA PHE A 109 -14.04 15.14 6.28
C PHE A 109 -14.58 16.52 5.92
N ILE A 110 -14.30 17.53 6.75
CA ILE A 110 -14.68 18.92 6.46
C ILE A 110 -14.03 19.39 5.16
N ILE A 111 -12.71 19.16 4.98
CA ILE A 111 -12.02 19.54 3.74
C ILE A 111 -12.59 18.79 2.55
N LEU A 112 -12.82 17.47 2.65
CA LEU A 112 -13.43 16.70 1.57
C LEU A 112 -14.78 17.31 1.16
N THR A 113 -15.66 17.56 2.15
CA THR A 113 -16.99 18.11 1.89
C THR A 113 -16.91 19.47 1.22
N LEU A 114 -16.01 20.36 1.69
CA LEU A 114 -15.77 21.65 1.05
C LEU A 114 -15.32 21.48 -0.41
N ILE A 115 -14.36 20.60 -0.70
CA ILE A 115 -13.88 20.36 -2.08
C ILE A 115 -15.01 19.79 -2.95
N VAL A 116 -15.71 18.76 -2.45
CA VAL A 116 -16.77 18.09 -3.21
C VAL A 116 -17.87 19.05 -3.61
N PHE A 117 -18.31 19.95 -2.74
CA PHE A 117 -19.37 20.90 -3.07
C PHE A 117 -18.89 22.21 -3.70
N SER A 118 -17.57 22.51 -3.70
CA SER A 118 -17.04 23.71 -4.32
C SER A 118 -16.63 23.52 -5.79
N PHE A 119 -16.38 22.29 -6.23
CA PHE A 119 -15.92 22.00 -7.59
C PHE A 119 -16.90 21.10 -8.34
N GLU A 120 -17.37 21.53 -9.50
CA GLU A 120 -18.35 20.82 -10.34
C GLU A 120 -17.91 19.37 -10.65
N LYS A 121 -16.62 19.15 -10.90
CA LYS A 121 -16.03 17.83 -11.17
C LYS A 121 -16.35 16.79 -10.09
N PHE A 122 -16.47 17.21 -8.83
CA PHE A 122 -16.74 16.33 -7.69
C PHE A 122 -18.21 16.36 -7.27
N SER A 123 -18.87 17.51 -7.40
CA SER A 123 -20.25 17.67 -6.93
C SER A 123 -21.26 16.86 -7.72
N LYS A 124 -20.98 16.52 -8.97
CA LYS A 124 -21.82 15.66 -9.80
C LYS A 124 -22.03 14.27 -9.21
N ASP A 125 -20.97 13.71 -8.60
CA ASP A 125 -20.97 12.36 -8.02
C ASP A 125 -20.67 12.42 -6.51
N TRP A 126 -21.21 13.42 -5.81
CA TRP A 126 -20.89 13.70 -4.39
C TRP A 126 -21.09 12.49 -3.46
N GLU A 127 -22.13 11.67 -3.71
CA GLU A 127 -22.44 10.49 -2.92
C GLU A 127 -21.27 9.50 -2.92
N LEU A 128 -20.62 9.32 -4.09
CA LEU A 128 -19.47 8.43 -4.22
C LEU A 128 -18.33 8.84 -3.28
N TYR A 129 -18.00 10.13 -3.21
CA TYR A 129 -16.91 10.62 -2.38
C TYR A 129 -17.24 10.52 -0.89
N LEU A 130 -18.46 10.87 -0.50
CA LEU A 130 -18.89 10.76 0.89
C LEU A 130 -18.96 9.30 1.35
N LEU A 131 -19.54 8.40 0.54
CA LEU A 131 -19.54 6.96 0.83
C LEU A 131 -18.14 6.39 0.92
N SER A 132 -17.26 6.76 -0.02
CA SER A 132 -15.87 6.30 -0.04
C SER A 132 -15.08 6.81 1.17
N TYR A 133 -15.43 7.96 1.75
CA TYR A 133 -14.80 8.48 2.97
C TYR A 133 -15.03 7.56 4.18
N GLY A 134 -16.03 6.72 4.14
CA GLY A 134 -16.24 5.68 5.15
C GLY A 134 -15.04 4.74 5.30
N VAL A 135 -14.22 4.54 4.26
CA VAL A 135 -12.94 3.81 4.35
C VAL A 135 -11.97 4.55 5.28
N VAL A 136 -11.89 5.89 5.19
CA VAL A 136 -11.03 6.71 6.07
C VAL A 136 -11.51 6.61 7.52
N ILE A 137 -12.82 6.71 7.74
CA ILE A 137 -13.43 6.52 9.07
C ILE A 137 -13.15 5.12 9.61
N GLY A 138 -13.32 4.09 8.78
CA GLY A 138 -13.08 2.71 9.20
C GLY A 138 -11.61 2.43 9.51
N THR A 139 -10.66 3.00 8.74
CA THR A 139 -9.22 2.88 9.04
C THR A 139 -8.85 3.62 10.33
N PHE A 140 -9.49 4.74 10.66
CA PHE A 140 -9.38 5.39 11.95
C PHE A 140 -9.85 4.47 13.09
N LEU A 141 -11.03 3.87 12.94
CA LEU A 141 -11.63 2.97 13.94
C LEU A 141 -10.85 1.66 14.12
N PHE A 142 -10.06 1.25 13.13
CA PHE A 142 -9.26 0.02 13.16
C PHE A 142 -7.80 0.30 13.55
N PRO A 143 -7.43 0.29 14.85
CA PRO A 143 -6.07 0.58 15.31
C PRO A 143 -5.14 -0.63 15.13
N SER A 144 -4.83 -1.02 13.89
CA SER A 144 -3.94 -2.14 13.56
C SER A 144 -2.56 -2.01 14.22
N TRP A 145 -2.08 -0.77 14.39
CA TRP A 145 -0.83 -0.44 15.07
C TRP A 145 -0.80 -0.90 16.53
N PHE A 146 -1.96 -0.91 17.21
CA PHE A 146 -2.07 -1.42 18.58
C PHE A 146 -1.80 -2.92 18.62
N PHE A 147 -2.51 -3.69 17.80
CA PHE A 147 -2.31 -5.15 17.71
C PHE A 147 -0.89 -5.54 17.27
N GLN A 148 -0.28 -4.75 16.37
CA GLN A 148 1.11 -4.93 15.97
C GLN A 148 2.06 -4.66 17.14
N GLY A 149 1.86 -3.56 17.87
CA GLY A 149 2.69 -3.18 19.02
C GLY A 149 2.65 -4.18 20.17
N ILE A 150 1.50 -4.84 20.41
CA ILE A 150 1.37 -5.92 21.39
C ILE A 150 1.70 -7.31 20.81
N GLU A 151 2.15 -7.38 19.54
CA GLU A 151 2.53 -8.62 18.84
C GLU A 151 1.37 -9.63 18.69
N LYS A 152 0.15 -9.18 18.46
CA LYS A 152 -1.06 -9.99 18.28
C LYS A 152 -1.60 -9.88 16.86
N MET A 153 -0.77 -10.22 15.84
CA MET A 153 -1.09 -10.08 14.41
C MET A 153 -2.33 -10.86 13.97
N LYS A 154 -2.68 -11.94 14.67
CA LYS A 154 -3.88 -12.75 14.38
C LYS A 154 -5.16 -11.92 14.31
N TYR A 155 -5.33 -10.95 15.22
CA TYR A 155 -6.52 -10.10 15.22
C TYR A 155 -6.63 -9.30 13.92
N ILE A 156 -5.50 -8.74 13.45
CA ILE A 156 -5.47 -7.98 12.21
C ILE A 156 -5.87 -8.88 11.05
N THR A 157 -5.27 -10.08 10.96
CA THR A 157 -5.53 -11.01 9.86
C THR A 157 -6.98 -11.49 9.85
N ILE A 158 -7.46 -12.00 10.97
CA ILE A 158 -8.83 -12.56 11.05
C ILE A 158 -9.87 -11.49 10.70
N LEU A 159 -9.77 -10.31 11.31
CA LEU A 159 -10.72 -9.23 11.07
C LEU A 159 -10.71 -8.77 9.61
N ASN A 160 -9.51 -8.54 9.03
CA ASN A 160 -9.41 -8.13 7.62
C ASN A 160 -9.89 -9.22 6.66
N VAL A 161 -9.50 -10.48 6.87
CA VAL A 161 -9.91 -11.59 5.98
C VAL A 161 -11.43 -11.75 6.00
N ILE A 162 -12.03 -11.83 7.18
CA ILE A 162 -13.48 -11.98 7.32
C ILE A 162 -14.21 -10.80 6.67
N SER A 163 -13.86 -9.58 7.05
CA SER A 163 -14.52 -8.39 6.50
C SER A 163 -14.39 -8.31 4.99
N LYS A 164 -13.16 -8.40 4.46
CA LYS A 164 -12.93 -8.32 3.02
C LYS A 164 -13.66 -9.43 2.26
N SER A 165 -13.68 -10.65 2.79
CA SER A 165 -14.41 -11.76 2.15
C SER A 165 -15.92 -11.49 2.13
N ILE A 166 -16.53 -11.10 3.26
CA ILE A 166 -17.96 -10.80 3.35
C ILE A 166 -18.35 -9.70 2.36
N PHE A 167 -17.64 -8.57 2.38
CA PHE A 167 -18.00 -7.43 1.53
C PHE A 167 -17.60 -7.64 0.06
N THR A 168 -16.55 -8.43 -0.22
CA THR A 168 -16.28 -8.90 -1.59
C THR A 168 -17.43 -9.78 -2.12
N ILE A 169 -17.92 -10.72 -1.32
CA ILE A 169 -19.07 -11.55 -1.70
C ILE A 169 -20.32 -10.68 -1.90
N ALA A 170 -20.56 -9.70 -1.01
CA ALA A 170 -21.65 -8.76 -1.17
C ALA A 170 -21.57 -7.97 -2.48
N ILE A 171 -20.38 -7.51 -2.87
CA ILE A 171 -20.16 -6.84 -4.15
C ILE A 171 -20.50 -7.79 -5.32
N LEU A 172 -20.00 -9.04 -5.29
CA LEU A 172 -20.24 -10.01 -6.36
C LEU A 172 -21.71 -10.39 -6.52
N ILE A 173 -22.51 -10.33 -5.45
CA ILE A 173 -23.95 -10.70 -5.48
C ILE A 173 -24.83 -9.49 -5.81
N LEU A 174 -24.52 -8.30 -5.29
CA LEU A 174 -25.42 -7.15 -5.29
C LEU A 174 -25.09 -6.10 -6.36
N VAL A 175 -23.88 -6.10 -6.91
CA VAL A 175 -23.48 -5.18 -7.98
C VAL A 175 -23.68 -5.90 -9.32
N ASN A 176 -24.79 -5.67 -10.01
CA ASN A 176 -25.16 -6.40 -11.21
C ASN A 176 -25.32 -5.55 -12.47
N LYS A 177 -25.31 -4.22 -12.32
CA LYS A 177 -25.50 -3.25 -13.43
C LYS A 177 -24.71 -1.98 -13.15
N PRO A 178 -24.44 -1.13 -14.18
CA PRO A 178 -23.66 0.10 -14.01
C PRO A 178 -24.21 1.06 -12.94
N SER A 179 -25.55 1.15 -12.78
CA SER A 179 -26.19 2.01 -11.77
C SER A 179 -25.88 1.59 -10.32
N ASP A 180 -25.36 0.39 -10.10
CA ASP A 180 -25.02 -0.10 -8.76
C ASP A 180 -23.61 0.32 -8.29
N PHE A 181 -22.95 1.19 -9.03
CA PHE A 181 -21.56 1.60 -8.76
C PHE A 181 -21.34 2.16 -7.34
N LEU A 182 -22.35 2.82 -6.75
CA LEU A 182 -22.29 3.34 -5.37
C LEU A 182 -22.24 2.24 -4.31
N LEU A 183 -22.71 1.03 -4.61
CA LEU A 183 -22.61 -0.10 -3.67
C LEU A 183 -21.16 -0.53 -3.43
N VAL A 184 -20.26 -0.31 -4.39
CA VAL A 184 -18.84 -0.66 -4.24
C VAL A 184 -18.15 0.13 -3.13
N PRO A 185 -18.16 1.47 -3.13
CA PRO A 185 -17.61 2.25 -2.02
C PRO A 185 -18.39 2.03 -0.73
N LEU A 186 -19.71 1.84 -0.79
CA LEU A 186 -20.53 1.55 0.39
C LEU A 186 -20.05 0.27 1.09
N PHE A 187 -19.95 -0.86 0.37
CA PHE A 187 -19.52 -2.13 0.97
C PHE A 187 -18.06 -2.09 1.43
N ASN A 188 -17.17 -1.44 0.68
CA ASN A 188 -15.80 -1.23 1.13
C ASN A 188 -15.76 -0.45 2.45
N SER A 189 -16.52 0.64 2.55
CA SER A 189 -16.60 1.46 3.75
C SER A 189 -17.20 0.72 4.94
N LEU A 190 -18.30 0.02 4.72
CA LEU A 190 -18.93 -0.81 5.75
C LEU A 190 -17.97 -1.89 6.26
N GLY A 191 -17.18 -2.50 5.35
CA GLY A 191 -16.15 -3.46 5.70
C GLY A 191 -15.13 -2.92 6.68
N TYR A 192 -14.57 -1.75 6.39
CA TYR A 192 -13.59 -1.11 7.27
C TYR A 192 -14.21 -0.62 8.58
N ILE A 193 -15.42 -0.05 8.56
CA ILE A 193 -16.13 0.39 9.76
C ILE A 193 -16.46 -0.80 10.66
N PHE A 194 -16.94 -1.91 10.09
CA PHE A 194 -17.28 -3.12 10.82
C PHE A 194 -16.07 -3.70 11.59
N ILE A 195 -14.93 -3.87 10.92
CA ILE A 195 -13.71 -4.33 11.61
C ILE A 195 -13.23 -3.30 12.63
N GLY A 196 -13.44 -2.02 12.38
CA GLY A 196 -13.14 -0.94 13.29
C GLY A 196 -13.85 -1.12 14.63
N PHE A 197 -15.17 -1.25 14.62
CA PHE A 197 -15.96 -1.44 15.84
C PHE A 197 -15.61 -2.74 16.57
N ILE A 198 -15.46 -3.85 15.84
CA ILE A 198 -15.07 -5.12 16.46
C ILE A 198 -13.69 -5.02 17.09
N SER A 199 -12.75 -4.35 16.44
CA SER A 199 -11.40 -4.18 16.99
C SER A 199 -11.39 -3.36 18.27
N LEU A 200 -12.17 -2.28 18.34
CA LEU A 200 -12.31 -1.45 19.55
C LEU A 200 -12.97 -2.25 20.69
N TYR A 201 -13.98 -3.07 20.37
CA TYR A 201 -14.59 -3.98 21.34
C TYR A 201 -13.58 -4.97 21.91
N ILE A 202 -12.78 -5.62 21.06
CA ILE A 202 -11.72 -6.55 21.47
C ILE A 202 -10.67 -5.83 22.34
N ILE A 203 -10.25 -4.63 21.96
CA ILE A 203 -9.27 -3.84 22.71
C ILE A 203 -9.79 -3.51 24.12
N LYS A 204 -11.05 -3.13 24.21
CA LYS A 204 -11.70 -2.87 25.53
C LYS A 204 -11.80 -4.14 26.36
N ARG A 205 -12.26 -5.26 25.77
CA ARG A 205 -12.53 -6.52 26.49
C ARG A 205 -11.25 -7.25 26.88
N ASP A 206 -10.34 -7.49 25.91
CA ASP A 206 -9.21 -8.40 26.09
C ASP A 206 -7.96 -7.69 26.63
N PHE A 207 -7.86 -6.36 26.45
CA PHE A 207 -6.70 -5.58 26.89
C PHE A 207 -7.04 -4.52 27.94
N ASN A 208 -8.28 -4.47 28.41
CA ASN A 208 -8.75 -3.52 29.44
C ASN A 208 -8.38 -2.05 29.14
N ILE A 209 -8.40 -1.66 27.87
CA ILE A 209 -8.17 -0.28 27.46
C ILE A 209 -9.50 0.47 27.56
N LYS A 210 -9.60 1.34 28.57
CA LYS A 210 -10.73 2.24 28.72
C LYS A 210 -10.55 3.49 27.86
N PHE A 211 -11.64 3.99 27.29
CA PHE A 211 -11.61 5.25 26.55
C PHE A 211 -11.58 6.42 27.53
N GLU A 212 -10.51 7.21 27.49
CA GLU A 212 -10.27 8.33 28.40
C GLU A 212 -9.83 9.57 27.60
N ILE A 213 -10.45 10.70 27.90
CA ILE A 213 -10.05 11.99 27.32
C ILE A 213 -8.64 12.33 27.82
N GLN A 214 -7.75 12.69 26.90
CA GLN A 214 -6.36 12.98 27.20
C GLN A 214 -6.08 14.47 27.21
N LYS A 215 -5.12 14.90 28.05
CA LYS A 215 -4.66 16.30 28.07
C LYS A 215 -4.06 16.67 26.70
N ILE A 216 -4.33 17.87 26.20
CA ILE A 216 -3.84 18.39 24.90
C ILE A 216 -2.33 18.24 24.75
N LYS A 217 -1.56 18.44 25.83
CA LYS A 217 -0.10 18.25 25.82
C LYS A 217 0.32 16.84 25.37
N ARG A 218 -0.43 15.80 25.78
CA ARG A 218 -0.13 14.41 25.38
C ARG A 218 -0.44 14.16 23.92
N ILE A 219 -1.54 14.74 23.42
CA ILE A 219 -1.93 14.65 22.00
C ILE A 219 -0.88 15.35 21.13
N LYS A 220 -0.43 16.56 21.52
CA LYS A 220 0.63 17.31 20.83
C LYS A 220 1.93 16.51 20.72
N VAL A 221 2.30 15.77 21.77
CA VAL A 221 3.48 14.90 21.75
C VAL A 221 3.36 13.81 20.68
N GLN A 222 2.16 13.24 20.45
CA GLN A 222 1.97 12.25 19.39
C GLN A 222 2.14 12.86 17.99
N PHE A 223 1.62 14.06 17.76
CA PHE A 223 1.85 14.79 16.51
C PHE A 223 3.34 15.02 16.22
N ILE A 224 4.10 15.47 17.23
CA ILE A 224 5.56 15.68 17.09
C ILE A 224 6.28 14.37 16.75
N LYS A 225 5.92 13.27 17.40
CA LYS A 225 6.51 11.94 17.14
C LYS A 225 6.12 11.38 15.77
N GLY A 226 4.93 11.67 15.27
CA GLY A 226 4.42 11.22 13.98
C GLY A 226 4.95 12.00 12.79
N TRP A 227 5.38 13.26 12.97
CA TRP A 227 5.69 14.20 11.89
C TRP A 227 6.69 13.67 10.86
N HIS A 228 7.86 13.19 11.29
CA HIS A 228 8.87 12.68 10.36
C HIS A 228 8.39 11.45 9.58
N LEU A 229 7.60 10.61 10.24
CA LEU A 229 7.01 9.42 9.61
C LEU A 229 5.90 9.80 8.62
N PHE A 230 5.13 10.83 8.93
CA PHE A 230 4.13 11.41 8.04
C PHE A 230 4.76 11.94 6.75
N VAL A 231 5.79 12.80 6.87
CA VAL A 231 6.50 13.36 5.71
C VAL A 231 7.08 12.26 4.82
N SER A 232 7.67 11.23 5.42
CA SER A 232 8.21 10.10 4.67
C SER A 232 7.10 9.31 3.94
N ARG A 233 5.97 9.05 4.60
CA ARG A 233 4.86 8.29 4.02
C ARG A 233 4.11 9.07 2.94
N ILE A 234 3.90 10.37 3.12
CA ILE A 234 3.22 11.18 2.12
C ILE A 234 3.97 11.16 0.79
N SER A 235 5.31 11.21 0.84
CA SER A 235 6.16 11.14 -0.36
C SER A 235 5.92 9.84 -1.15
N ILE A 236 5.88 8.68 -0.47
CA ILE A 236 5.65 7.38 -1.13
C ILE A 236 4.24 7.31 -1.74
N SER A 237 3.24 7.78 -1.02
CA SER A 237 1.84 7.67 -1.45
C SER A 237 1.47 8.68 -2.52
N LEU A 238 2.08 9.86 -2.49
CA LEU A 238 1.97 10.83 -3.60
C LEU A 238 2.43 10.20 -4.91
N TYR A 239 3.53 9.47 -4.90
CA TYR A 239 4.03 8.79 -6.08
C TYR A 239 3.06 7.76 -6.64
N THR A 240 2.37 7.00 -5.78
CA THR A 240 1.52 5.88 -6.21
C THR A 240 0.11 6.30 -6.65
N ALA A 241 -0.43 7.41 -6.14
CA ALA A 241 -1.81 7.83 -6.38
C ALA A 241 -1.93 9.04 -7.33
N THR A 242 -0.85 9.82 -7.47
CA THR A 242 -0.90 11.10 -8.18
C THR A 242 -1.24 10.93 -9.67
N ASN A 243 -0.73 9.91 -10.33
CA ASN A 243 -0.97 9.70 -11.76
C ASN A 243 -2.47 9.49 -12.05
N THR A 244 -3.12 8.59 -11.34
CA THR A 244 -4.56 8.35 -11.48
C THR A 244 -5.38 9.58 -11.10
N PHE A 245 -4.98 10.29 -10.05
CA PHE A 245 -5.66 11.50 -9.61
C PHE A 245 -5.52 12.66 -10.60
N LEU A 246 -4.30 12.97 -11.06
CA LEU A 246 -4.08 14.04 -12.03
C LEU A 246 -4.74 13.71 -13.38
N LEU A 247 -4.63 12.45 -13.84
CA LEU A 247 -5.32 12.04 -15.04
C LEU A 247 -6.83 12.32 -14.93
N GLY A 248 -7.43 11.98 -13.77
CA GLY A 248 -8.84 12.24 -13.53
C GLY A 248 -9.21 13.72 -13.42
N ILE A 249 -8.31 14.60 -12.97
CA ILE A 249 -8.54 16.05 -12.98
C ILE A 249 -8.60 16.60 -14.42
N PHE A 250 -7.73 16.10 -15.29
CA PHE A 250 -7.54 16.65 -16.65
C PHE A 250 -8.31 15.91 -17.75
N THR A 251 -8.96 14.78 -17.43
CA THR A 251 -9.69 13.95 -18.41
C THR A 251 -11.04 13.48 -17.85
N ASP A 252 -11.72 12.62 -18.61
CA ASP A 252 -12.95 11.95 -18.21
C ASP A 252 -12.71 10.64 -17.46
N ASN A 253 -13.79 10.08 -16.91
CA ASN A 253 -13.74 8.86 -16.11
C ASN A 253 -13.36 7.63 -16.93
N THR A 254 -13.69 7.60 -18.23
CA THR A 254 -13.37 6.47 -19.12
C THR A 254 -11.87 6.37 -19.34
N ILE A 255 -11.19 7.49 -19.54
CA ILE A 255 -9.72 7.55 -19.67
C ILE A 255 -9.04 7.11 -18.38
N VAL A 256 -9.55 7.55 -17.22
CA VAL A 256 -9.08 7.06 -15.92
C VAL A 256 -9.30 5.56 -15.79
N GLY A 257 -10.43 5.06 -16.26
CA GLY A 257 -10.76 3.63 -16.26
C GLY A 257 -9.74 2.80 -17.04
N TYR A 258 -9.42 3.20 -18.27
CA TYR A 258 -8.38 2.53 -19.07
C TYR A 258 -7.04 2.49 -18.36
N TYR A 259 -6.60 3.61 -17.79
CA TYR A 259 -5.35 3.69 -17.05
C TYR A 259 -5.37 2.79 -15.81
N ALA A 260 -6.42 2.87 -15.00
CA ALA A 260 -6.54 2.13 -13.75
C ALA A 260 -6.58 0.61 -13.97
N ILE A 261 -7.22 0.13 -15.05
CA ILE A 261 -7.24 -1.29 -15.42
C ILE A 261 -5.81 -1.76 -15.72
N ALA A 262 -5.09 -1.03 -16.57
CA ALA A 262 -3.72 -1.37 -16.95
C ALA A 262 -2.76 -1.33 -15.75
N GLU A 263 -2.81 -0.26 -14.94
CA GLU A 263 -1.98 -0.11 -13.75
C GLU A 263 -2.22 -1.24 -12.74
N LYS A 264 -3.49 -1.58 -12.48
CA LYS A 264 -3.83 -2.68 -11.57
C LYS A 264 -3.38 -4.03 -12.11
N ALA A 265 -3.47 -4.27 -13.44
CA ALA A 265 -2.94 -5.47 -14.06
C ALA A 265 -1.42 -5.60 -13.84
N VAL A 266 -0.65 -4.54 -14.09
CA VAL A 266 0.81 -4.52 -13.83
C VAL A 266 1.11 -4.81 -12.36
N ARG A 267 0.35 -4.22 -11.43
CA ARG A 267 0.54 -4.48 -9.98
C ARG A 267 0.31 -5.95 -9.62
N VAL A 268 -0.67 -6.61 -10.24
CA VAL A 268 -0.91 -8.05 -10.01
C VAL A 268 0.35 -8.85 -10.37
N PHE A 269 0.93 -8.61 -11.55
CA PHE A 269 2.13 -9.33 -11.98
C PHE A 269 3.33 -9.02 -11.09
N THR A 270 3.53 -7.77 -10.66
CA THR A 270 4.63 -7.42 -9.76
C THR A 270 4.46 -8.02 -8.36
N PHE A 271 3.24 -8.18 -7.86
CA PHE A 271 2.96 -8.80 -6.57
C PHE A 271 3.30 -10.30 -6.51
N LEU A 272 3.37 -11.00 -7.63
CA LEU A 272 3.79 -12.40 -7.67
C LEU A 272 5.21 -12.61 -7.09
N PHE A 273 6.05 -11.58 -7.11
CA PHE A 273 7.41 -11.63 -6.57
C PHE A 273 7.50 -11.31 -5.07
N THR A 274 6.43 -10.82 -4.45
CA THR A 274 6.42 -10.44 -3.02
C THR A 274 6.77 -11.59 -2.07
N PRO A 275 6.23 -12.82 -2.23
CA PRO A 275 6.59 -13.94 -1.36
C PRO A 275 8.07 -14.31 -1.46
N PHE A 276 8.64 -14.24 -2.67
CA PHE A 276 10.07 -14.48 -2.86
C PHE A 276 10.90 -13.46 -2.06
N ASN A 277 10.60 -12.17 -2.20
CA ASN A 277 11.28 -11.10 -1.48
C ASN A 277 11.21 -11.27 0.04
N GLN A 278 10.04 -11.64 0.56
CA GLN A 278 9.85 -11.89 1.99
C GLN A 278 10.66 -13.10 2.49
N SER A 279 10.81 -14.15 1.67
CA SER A 279 11.52 -15.36 2.05
C SER A 279 13.04 -15.16 2.14
N ILE A 280 13.62 -14.35 1.24
CA ILE A 280 15.07 -14.13 1.20
C ILE A 280 15.57 -13.06 2.18
N TYR A 281 14.69 -12.13 2.61
CA TYR A 281 15.07 -11.00 3.45
C TYR A 281 15.80 -11.39 4.75
N PRO A 282 15.30 -12.31 5.60
CA PRO A 282 15.97 -12.68 6.84
C PRO A 282 17.36 -13.29 6.60
N HIS A 283 17.49 -14.10 5.53
CA HIS A 283 18.75 -14.73 5.17
C HIS A 283 19.79 -13.71 4.73
N ILE A 284 19.38 -12.73 3.89
CA ILE A 284 20.26 -11.64 3.46
C ILE A 284 20.73 -10.80 4.66
N VAL A 285 19.82 -10.42 5.57
CA VAL A 285 20.18 -9.67 6.78
C VAL A 285 21.21 -10.43 7.64
N TYR A 286 21.00 -11.73 7.80
CA TYR A 286 21.95 -12.59 8.54
C TYR A 286 23.33 -12.63 7.87
N LEU A 287 23.39 -12.90 6.55
CA LEU A 287 24.64 -12.97 5.81
C LEU A 287 25.37 -11.61 5.80
N MET A 288 24.66 -10.51 5.59
CA MET A 288 25.25 -9.17 5.60
C MET A 288 25.86 -8.79 6.93
N LYS A 289 25.36 -9.34 8.03
CA LYS A 289 25.90 -9.12 9.37
C LYS A 289 27.07 -10.03 9.71
N THR A 290 27.08 -11.27 9.22
CA THR A 290 28.06 -12.32 9.61
C THR A 290 29.14 -12.58 8.55
N LYS A 291 28.75 -12.59 7.27
CA LYS A 291 29.56 -12.98 6.12
C LYS A 291 29.24 -12.11 4.90
N LYS A 292 29.64 -10.83 4.95
CA LYS A 292 29.25 -9.81 3.98
C LYS A 292 29.41 -10.22 2.50
N ASN A 293 30.53 -10.88 2.16
CA ASN A 293 30.78 -11.30 0.77
C ASN A 293 29.81 -12.38 0.29
N GLU A 294 29.52 -13.37 1.15
CA GLU A 294 28.51 -14.39 0.84
C GLU A 294 27.15 -13.73 0.69
N GLY A 295 26.83 -12.73 1.54
CA GLY A 295 25.62 -11.94 1.46
C GLY A 295 25.49 -11.17 0.13
N ILE A 296 26.55 -10.48 -0.32
CA ILE A 296 26.57 -9.78 -1.61
C ILE A 296 26.37 -10.77 -2.76
N ASN A 297 27.07 -11.91 -2.73
CA ASN A 297 26.93 -12.92 -3.77
C ASN A 297 25.51 -13.53 -3.78
N PHE A 298 24.93 -13.75 -2.61
CA PHE A 298 23.56 -14.23 -2.53
C PHE A 298 22.55 -13.20 -3.09
N VAL A 299 22.74 -11.91 -2.80
CA VAL A 299 21.92 -10.82 -3.40
C VAL A 299 22.07 -10.81 -4.91
N LYS A 300 23.29 -10.87 -5.45
CA LYS A 300 23.52 -10.93 -6.91
C LYS A 300 22.83 -12.12 -7.57
N ASN A 301 22.96 -13.30 -6.98
CA ASN A 301 22.30 -14.50 -7.48
C ASN A 301 20.75 -14.37 -7.41
N SER A 302 20.23 -13.74 -6.36
CA SER A 302 18.80 -13.46 -6.23
C SER A 302 18.32 -12.46 -7.29
N LEU A 303 19.09 -11.39 -7.53
CA LEU A 303 18.81 -10.41 -8.60
C LEU A 303 18.80 -11.08 -9.98
N SER A 304 19.78 -11.95 -10.27
CA SER A 304 19.84 -12.69 -11.54
C SER A 304 18.63 -13.61 -11.73
N LYS A 305 18.24 -14.37 -10.70
CA LYS A 305 17.07 -15.26 -10.77
C LYS A 305 15.78 -14.47 -11.00
N ILE A 306 15.59 -13.38 -10.24
CA ILE A 306 14.42 -12.51 -10.37
C ILE A 306 14.39 -11.84 -11.75
N PHE A 307 15.54 -11.38 -12.25
CA PHE A 307 15.64 -10.82 -13.61
C PHE A 307 15.15 -11.82 -14.65
N ILE A 308 15.64 -13.08 -14.62
CA ILE A 308 15.20 -14.10 -15.57
C ILE A 308 13.69 -14.34 -15.48
N LEU A 309 13.17 -14.52 -14.27
CA LEU A 309 11.74 -14.78 -14.06
C LEU A 309 10.86 -13.59 -14.48
N SER A 310 11.23 -12.36 -14.10
CA SER A 310 10.48 -11.16 -14.47
C SER A 310 10.62 -10.85 -15.97
N PHE A 311 11.75 -11.16 -16.60
CA PHE A 311 11.95 -11.01 -18.04
C PHE A 311 11.06 -11.98 -18.83
N ILE A 312 11.04 -13.27 -18.45
CA ILE A 312 10.12 -14.25 -19.05
C ILE A 312 8.67 -13.80 -18.88
N LEU A 313 8.30 -13.37 -17.68
CA LEU A 313 6.93 -12.90 -17.41
C LEU A 313 6.60 -11.67 -18.24
N SER A 314 7.53 -10.73 -18.40
CA SER A 314 7.34 -9.53 -19.22
C SER A 314 7.15 -9.87 -20.70
N ILE A 315 7.91 -10.82 -21.23
CA ILE A 315 7.74 -11.31 -22.61
C ILE A 315 6.39 -11.99 -22.77
N LEU A 316 6.02 -12.88 -21.84
CA LEU A 316 4.72 -13.56 -21.91
C LEU A 316 3.56 -12.57 -21.84
N THR A 317 3.61 -11.60 -20.92
CA THR A 317 2.58 -10.57 -20.82
C THR A 317 2.53 -9.65 -22.02
N PHE A 318 3.68 -9.40 -22.68
CA PHE A 318 3.75 -8.64 -23.94
C PHE A 318 3.07 -9.39 -25.09
N LEU A 319 3.46 -10.67 -25.29
CA LEU A 319 2.94 -11.47 -26.40
C LEU A 319 1.44 -11.79 -26.27
N PHE A 320 0.95 -11.93 -25.04
CA PHE A 320 -0.43 -12.32 -24.78
C PHE A 320 -1.27 -11.17 -24.17
N ALA A 321 -0.83 -9.92 -24.26
CA ALA A 321 -1.50 -8.78 -23.63
C ALA A 321 -2.98 -8.71 -24.03
N GLU A 322 -3.29 -8.72 -25.32
CA GLU A 322 -4.68 -8.65 -25.83
C GLU A 322 -5.51 -9.84 -25.33
N ASN A 323 -4.99 -11.05 -25.42
CA ASN A 323 -5.69 -12.26 -24.97
C ASN A 323 -5.97 -12.21 -23.45
N ILE A 324 -4.98 -11.77 -22.66
CA ILE A 324 -5.11 -11.62 -21.22
C ILE A 324 -6.23 -10.62 -20.90
N PHE A 325 -6.23 -9.46 -21.55
CA PHE A 325 -7.21 -8.40 -21.30
C PHE A 325 -8.61 -8.83 -21.77
N GLN A 326 -8.74 -9.46 -22.93
CA GLN A 326 -10.00 -9.96 -23.44
C GLN A 326 -10.61 -11.04 -22.52
N ILE A 327 -9.80 -12.00 -22.08
CA ILE A 327 -10.25 -13.07 -21.16
C ILE A 327 -10.62 -12.50 -19.80
N ILE A 328 -9.82 -11.59 -19.24
CA ILE A 328 -9.99 -11.11 -17.87
C ILE A 328 -11.04 -10.00 -17.82
N PHE A 329 -10.94 -8.98 -18.66
CA PHE A 329 -11.74 -7.75 -18.57
C PHE A 329 -12.82 -7.62 -19.67
N GLY A 330 -12.76 -8.42 -20.75
CA GLY A 330 -13.69 -8.35 -21.88
C GLY A 330 -13.22 -7.48 -23.04
N ASN A 331 -14.01 -7.46 -24.12
CA ASN A 331 -13.59 -6.92 -25.43
C ASN A 331 -13.44 -5.40 -25.52
N HIS A 332 -13.90 -4.64 -24.53
CA HIS A 332 -13.92 -3.17 -24.61
C HIS A 332 -12.68 -2.47 -24.02
N THR A 333 -11.57 -3.20 -23.78
CA THR A 333 -10.41 -2.69 -23.05
C THR A 333 -9.17 -2.47 -23.92
N ILE A 334 -9.33 -2.27 -25.25
CA ILE A 334 -8.20 -2.09 -26.20
C ILE A 334 -7.27 -0.95 -25.76
N SER A 335 -7.81 0.22 -25.42
CA SER A 335 -6.97 1.34 -24.93
C SER A 335 -6.26 1.04 -23.62
N SER A 336 -6.77 0.11 -22.80
CA SER A 336 -6.04 -0.37 -21.60
C SER A 336 -4.89 -1.29 -21.98
N VAL A 337 -4.97 -2.01 -23.10
CA VAL A 337 -3.86 -2.85 -23.61
C VAL A 337 -2.69 -1.95 -24.03
N ASP A 338 -2.94 -0.86 -24.76
CA ASP A 338 -1.90 0.09 -25.15
C ASP A 338 -1.16 0.64 -23.93
N VAL A 339 -1.91 1.07 -22.91
CA VAL A 339 -1.34 1.53 -21.63
C VAL A 339 -0.55 0.42 -20.96
N PHE A 340 -1.09 -0.80 -20.91
CA PHE A 340 -0.43 -1.95 -20.29
C PHE A 340 0.90 -2.26 -20.97
N LEU A 341 0.96 -2.24 -22.32
CA LEU A 341 2.19 -2.44 -23.10
C LEU A 341 3.27 -1.40 -22.73
N ILE A 342 2.89 -0.13 -22.57
CA ILE A 342 3.81 0.93 -22.13
C ILE A 342 4.30 0.69 -20.68
N LEU A 343 3.49 0.08 -19.83
CA LEU A 343 3.81 -0.21 -18.43
C LEU A 343 4.53 -1.54 -18.21
N ILE A 344 4.63 -2.44 -19.21
CA ILE A 344 5.34 -3.75 -19.09
C ILE A 344 6.75 -3.63 -18.54
N PRO A 345 7.58 -2.63 -18.89
CA PRO A 345 8.89 -2.48 -18.29
C PRO A 345 8.89 -2.50 -16.75
N ILE A 346 7.78 -2.06 -16.12
CA ILE A 346 7.62 -2.08 -14.67
C ILE A 346 7.56 -3.53 -14.13
N ILE A 347 6.97 -4.46 -14.88
CA ILE A 347 6.91 -5.89 -14.50
C ILE A 347 8.33 -6.47 -14.42
N LEU A 348 9.21 -6.04 -15.34
CA LEU A 348 10.60 -6.46 -15.35
C LEU A 348 11.41 -5.85 -14.21
N ILE A 349 11.33 -4.52 -14.02
CA ILE A 349 12.28 -3.78 -13.19
C ILE A 349 11.85 -3.67 -11.72
N ASN A 350 10.55 -3.61 -11.45
CA ASN A 350 10.03 -3.40 -10.07
C ASN A 350 10.43 -4.53 -9.10
N PRO A 351 10.37 -5.84 -9.45
CA PRO A 351 10.82 -6.91 -8.57
C PRO A 351 12.32 -6.79 -8.22
N ILE A 352 13.16 -6.35 -9.17
CA ILE A 352 14.60 -6.16 -8.99
C ILE A 352 14.86 -4.96 -8.08
N SER A 353 14.19 -3.82 -8.35
CA SER A 353 14.24 -2.61 -7.55
C SER A 353 13.83 -2.90 -6.10
N SER A 354 12.80 -3.74 -5.90
CA SER A 354 12.33 -4.15 -4.58
C SER A 354 13.40 -4.90 -3.78
N ILE A 355 14.21 -5.76 -4.39
CA ILE A 355 15.36 -6.42 -3.71
C ILE A 355 16.38 -5.36 -3.30
N ILE A 356 16.69 -4.40 -4.16
CA ILE A 356 17.71 -3.39 -3.87
C ILE A 356 17.23 -2.47 -2.74
N TYR A 357 16.05 -1.86 -2.90
CA TYR A 357 15.56 -0.83 -2.00
C TYR A 357 15.00 -1.36 -0.68
N ASN A 358 14.26 -2.48 -0.72
CA ASN A 358 13.52 -2.96 0.45
C ASN A 358 14.25 -4.08 1.21
N ILE A 359 15.30 -4.69 0.60
CA ILE A 359 16.02 -5.81 1.21
C ILE A 359 17.49 -5.46 1.41
N TYR A 360 18.21 -5.14 0.33
CA TYR A 360 19.65 -4.92 0.38
C TYR A 360 20.02 -3.65 1.15
N LEU A 361 19.49 -2.48 0.78
CA LEU A 361 19.85 -1.22 1.43
C LEU A 361 19.55 -1.20 2.93
N PRO A 362 18.39 -1.67 3.42
CA PRO A 362 18.15 -1.80 4.85
C PRO A 362 19.11 -2.78 5.55
N SER A 363 19.50 -3.88 4.88
CA SER A 363 20.43 -4.87 5.46
C SER A 363 21.83 -4.30 5.73
N ILE A 364 22.23 -3.25 5.01
CA ILE A 364 23.49 -2.52 5.21
C ILE A 364 23.30 -1.15 5.92
N LYS A 365 22.11 -0.90 6.51
CA LYS A 365 21.75 0.35 7.22
C LYS A 365 21.83 1.61 6.35
N LYS A 366 21.57 1.48 5.06
CA LYS A 366 21.54 2.59 4.07
C LYS A 366 20.10 2.86 3.57
N ASP A 367 19.10 2.63 4.39
CA ASP A 367 17.67 2.84 4.15
C ASP A 367 17.30 4.29 3.78
N LYS A 368 18.10 5.28 4.15
CA LYS A 368 17.91 6.69 3.73
C LYS A 368 17.85 6.86 2.21
N PHE A 369 18.58 6.03 1.46
CA PHE A 369 18.56 6.08 0.00
C PHE A 369 17.17 5.74 -0.58
N LEU A 370 16.40 4.87 0.06
CA LEU A 370 15.01 4.62 -0.33
C LEU A 370 14.18 5.92 -0.26
N SER A 371 14.29 6.66 0.85
CA SER A 371 13.53 7.92 1.01
C SER A 371 13.95 8.97 -0.02
N TYR A 372 15.24 9.15 -0.25
CA TYR A 372 15.74 10.10 -1.26
C TYR A 372 15.30 9.74 -2.66
N SER A 373 15.41 8.46 -3.05
CA SER A 373 14.96 7.98 -4.35
C SER A 373 13.45 8.15 -4.54
N THR A 374 12.65 7.91 -3.49
CA THR A 374 11.19 8.08 -3.56
C THR A 374 10.82 9.56 -3.73
N ILE A 375 11.46 10.47 -2.98
CA ILE A 375 11.23 11.92 -3.13
C ILE A 375 11.62 12.38 -4.54
N PHE A 376 12.77 11.93 -5.03
CA PHE A 376 13.18 12.19 -6.41
C PHE A 376 12.13 11.69 -7.41
N GLY A 377 11.65 10.46 -7.25
CA GLY A 377 10.63 9.86 -8.11
C GLY A 377 9.35 10.69 -8.17
N VAL A 378 8.87 11.20 -7.02
CA VAL A 378 7.68 12.08 -6.96
C VAL A 378 7.88 13.35 -7.79
N ILE A 379 8.97 14.07 -7.52
CA ILE A 379 9.27 15.34 -8.17
C ILE A 379 9.48 15.13 -9.68
N PHE A 380 10.28 14.12 -10.02
CA PHE A 380 10.59 13.79 -11.42
C PHE A 380 9.35 13.37 -12.19
N ASN A 381 8.51 12.50 -11.63
CA ASN A 381 7.25 12.09 -12.25
C ASN A 381 6.32 13.27 -12.48
N PHE A 382 6.17 14.16 -11.49
CA PHE A 382 5.31 15.33 -11.60
C PHE A 382 5.79 16.30 -12.69
N ILE A 383 7.08 16.61 -12.74
CA ILE A 383 7.68 17.47 -13.78
C ILE A 383 7.51 16.81 -15.16
N LEU A 384 7.83 15.53 -15.25
CA LEU A 384 7.74 14.79 -16.50
C LEU A 384 6.29 14.75 -17.02
N LEU A 385 5.33 14.56 -16.13
CA LEU A 385 3.92 14.52 -16.47
C LEU A 385 3.44 15.87 -17.01
N ILE A 386 3.83 17.00 -16.40
CA ILE A 386 3.53 18.35 -16.90
C ILE A 386 4.10 18.55 -18.31
N ILE A 387 5.35 18.16 -18.54
CA ILE A 387 6.01 18.30 -19.84
C ILE A 387 5.30 17.44 -20.88
N LEU A 388 5.05 16.16 -20.57
CA LEU A 388 4.42 15.23 -21.51
C LEU A 388 2.97 15.61 -21.84
N TYR A 389 2.24 16.23 -20.92
CA TYR A 389 0.88 16.73 -21.18
C TYR A 389 0.85 17.89 -22.19
N GLN A 390 1.98 18.57 -22.41
CA GLN A 390 2.11 19.63 -23.45
C GLN A 390 2.56 19.08 -24.80
N ILE A 391 3.27 17.93 -24.82
CA ILE A 391 3.88 17.38 -26.02
C ILE A 391 3.00 16.28 -26.64
N ILE A 392 2.33 15.48 -25.82
CA ILE A 392 1.55 14.31 -26.24
C ILE A 392 0.06 14.64 -26.11
N ASP A 393 -0.69 14.58 -27.22
CA ASP A 393 -2.13 14.86 -27.25
C ASP A 393 -2.91 13.93 -26.32
N SER A 394 -2.57 12.63 -26.31
CA SER A 394 -3.20 11.65 -25.44
C SER A 394 -2.63 11.71 -24.02
N LYS A 395 -3.38 12.34 -23.11
CA LYS A 395 -3.02 12.39 -21.68
C LYS A 395 -2.92 11.00 -21.03
N LEU A 396 -3.69 10.03 -21.55
CA LEU A 396 -3.62 8.63 -21.14
C LEU A 396 -2.23 8.04 -21.38
N ILE A 397 -1.75 8.18 -22.62
CA ILE A 397 -0.42 7.67 -23.03
C ILE A 397 0.68 8.46 -22.33
N ALA A 398 0.56 9.80 -22.24
CA ALA A 398 1.51 10.64 -21.52
C ALA A 398 1.68 10.21 -20.05
N THR A 399 0.57 9.87 -19.38
CA THR A 399 0.61 9.39 -17.98
C THR A 399 1.32 8.03 -17.86
N ALA A 400 1.04 7.10 -18.77
CA ALA A 400 1.70 5.79 -18.79
C ALA A 400 3.21 5.90 -19.06
N ILE A 401 3.61 6.73 -20.01
CA ILE A 401 5.02 7.00 -20.34
C ILE A 401 5.71 7.66 -19.15
N SER A 402 5.10 8.66 -18.52
CA SER A 402 5.64 9.33 -17.34
C SER A 402 5.95 8.34 -16.22
N LEU A 403 5.01 7.44 -15.90
CA LEU A 403 5.22 6.42 -14.88
C LEU A 403 6.35 5.47 -15.27
N SER A 404 6.37 4.94 -16.50
CA SER A 404 7.39 4.02 -16.97
C SER A 404 8.80 4.61 -16.94
N ILE A 405 8.97 5.85 -17.44
CA ILE A 405 10.26 6.54 -17.40
C ILE A 405 10.71 6.78 -15.95
N THR A 406 9.79 7.14 -15.07
CA THR A 406 10.12 7.37 -13.66
C THR A 406 10.59 6.08 -12.98
N GLU A 407 9.90 4.96 -13.19
CA GLU A 407 10.28 3.66 -12.63
C GLU A 407 11.64 3.19 -13.19
N ILE A 408 11.90 3.38 -14.50
CA ILE A 408 13.19 3.09 -15.12
C ILE A 408 14.29 3.95 -14.46
N SER A 409 14.03 5.24 -14.26
CA SER A 409 15.00 6.14 -13.63
C SER A 409 15.32 5.70 -12.19
N LEU A 410 14.30 5.34 -11.39
CA LEU A 410 14.49 4.80 -10.05
C LEU A 410 15.26 3.49 -10.04
N PHE A 411 14.99 2.61 -11.00
CA PHE A 411 15.74 1.37 -11.17
C PHE A 411 17.22 1.61 -11.45
N VAL A 412 17.53 2.52 -12.39
CA VAL A 412 18.92 2.90 -12.72
C VAL A 412 19.63 3.48 -11.50
N ILE A 413 18.99 4.41 -10.79
CA ILE A 413 19.54 4.97 -9.54
C ILE A 413 19.82 3.85 -8.52
N GLY A 414 18.86 2.93 -8.34
CA GLY A 414 19.04 1.77 -7.45
C GLY A 414 20.23 0.90 -7.82
N LEU A 415 20.41 0.60 -9.11
CA LEU A 415 21.56 -0.16 -9.60
C LEU A 415 22.88 0.56 -9.35
N VAL A 416 22.95 1.87 -9.61
CA VAL A 416 24.16 2.67 -9.35
C VAL A 416 24.51 2.64 -7.86
N ILE A 417 23.52 2.84 -6.99
CA ILE A 417 23.73 2.76 -5.53
C ILE A 417 24.21 1.36 -5.13
N PHE A 418 23.59 0.31 -5.68
CA PHE A 418 23.99 -1.08 -5.41
C PHE A 418 25.44 -1.36 -5.81
N ILE A 419 25.85 -0.94 -7.00
CA ILE A 419 27.23 -1.12 -7.50
C ILE A 419 28.22 -0.35 -6.61
N LYS A 420 27.93 0.93 -6.32
CA LYS A 420 28.79 1.79 -5.50
C LYS A 420 28.97 1.23 -4.09
N THR A 421 27.88 0.86 -3.45
CA THR A 421 27.93 0.31 -2.08
C THR A 421 28.64 -1.03 -2.00
N ASN A 422 28.52 -1.89 -3.05
CA ASN A 422 29.27 -3.13 -3.11
C ASN A 422 30.79 -2.91 -3.28
N LYS A 423 31.19 -1.87 -4.03
CA LYS A 423 32.61 -1.50 -4.17
C LYS A 423 33.15 -1.02 -2.82
N GLU A 424 32.46 -0.09 -2.15
CA GLU A 424 32.82 0.38 -0.80
C GLU A 424 32.98 -0.76 0.22
N ILE A 425 32.13 -1.79 0.17
CA ILE A 425 32.20 -2.95 1.08
C ILE A 425 33.43 -3.84 0.77
N LYS A 426 33.86 -3.88 -0.49
CA LYS A 426 35.07 -4.64 -0.89
C LYS A 426 36.35 -3.90 -0.55
N ASP A 427 36.37 -2.57 -0.76
CA ASP A 427 37.55 -1.73 -0.57
C ASP A 427 37.86 -1.49 0.95
N ASN A 428 36.86 -1.60 1.81
CA ASN A 428 37.02 -1.52 3.28
C ASN A 428 37.45 -2.84 3.93
N LYS A 429 38.11 -3.72 3.20
CA LYS A 429 38.87 -4.90 3.65
C LYS A 429 40.36 -4.68 3.60
#